data_c3f2a095320792f7fe5b4935efe1297d
#
_entry.id   c3f2a095320792f7fe5b4935efe1297d
#
_cell.length_a   1.000
_cell.length_b   1.000
_cell.length_c   1.000
_cell.angle_alpha   90.00
_cell.angle_beta   90.00
_cell.angle_gamma   90.00
#
_symmetry.space_group_name_H-M   'P 1'
#
loop_
_entity.id
_entity.type
_entity.pdbx_description
1 polymer ?
#
loop_
_entity_poly.entity_id
_entity_poly.type
_entity_poly.pdbx_seq_one_letter_code
_entity_poly.pdbx_strand_id
1 'polypeptide(L)'
;MKGKPDRNLVEESSTVKPSEGTENGVTPNTMTFANSYQPGQTSYQISGTKVLENADPATTRTPADGEFTFALIDVATGQEIDRTTNVGKAFTFKAISYTATGSHAYQVKEVAGQDGTITYSDAVLDVTVNVTDDGSGQLTATANKTAADLTFTNTYTPTATTATITGTKALTGRDLAEGEFFFDLKDADGNVVQTVQNGADGTFGFAPLQLDKVGTYVYTVSERAGATANGVTYDTTVFTATVTVTENAETHALETQVAYSKGGKAADAVAFSNSYAPAATEVKLGASKVLSGEDLKEGQFSFQLKDADGKVLQTAKNAADGTVGFEAISYDKPGTYAYSISEVDDGQKNVTYDAAEHRVTVTVTDDGAGHLVATVTYDGAVAPVFKNTYTPPTTPPTEPPTNPPSKSPVPKEEKPGLPYTGDTSLSPMALGGIAGGAVVLIAAGVILRRRNR
;
A
#
# COMPACT_ATOMS: atom_id res chain seq x y z
N MET A 1 -86.20 20.77 -47.71
CA MET A 1 -85.25 19.64 -47.82
C MET A 1 -83.85 20.23 -47.88
N LYS A 2 -83.02 20.00 -46.87
CA LYS A 2 -81.62 20.48 -46.80
C LYS A 2 -80.83 19.60 -47.77
N GLY A 3 -80.20 20.24 -48.82
CA GLY A 3 -79.33 19.57 -49.77
C GLY A 3 -78.20 18.83 -49.12
N LYS A 4 -77.94 17.60 -49.52
CA LYS A 4 -76.70 16.89 -49.16
C LYS A 4 -75.52 17.66 -49.73
N PRO A 5 -74.39 17.68 -49.02
CA PRO A 5 -73.17 18.38 -49.50
C PRO A 5 -72.67 17.70 -50.80
N ASP A 6 -72.12 18.54 -51.68
CA ASP A 6 -71.59 18.14 -52.97
C ASP A 6 -70.50 17.05 -52.78
N ARG A 7 -70.74 15.92 -53.44
CA ARG A 7 -69.73 14.88 -53.64
C ARG A 7 -68.77 15.37 -54.70
N ASN A 8 -67.50 15.29 -54.54
CA ASN A 8 -66.48 15.56 -55.57
C ASN A 8 -66.65 14.54 -56.72
N LEU A 9 -67.52 14.81 -57.61
CA LEU A 9 -67.74 14.03 -58.81
C LEU A 9 -66.93 14.67 -59.95
N VAL A 10 -66.01 13.91 -60.55
CA VAL A 10 -65.31 14.31 -61.77
C VAL A 10 -66.04 13.80 -62.94
N GLU A 11 -66.53 14.69 -63.83
CA GLU A 11 -67.18 14.27 -65.12
C GLU A 11 -66.09 13.75 -66.07
N GLU A 12 -66.08 12.45 -66.36
CA GLU A 12 -65.36 11.92 -67.50
C GLU A 12 -66.19 12.09 -68.75
N SER A 13 -65.59 12.61 -69.83
CA SER A 13 -66.24 12.95 -71.07
C SER A 13 -67.01 11.77 -71.66
N SER A 14 -68.33 11.99 -71.91
CA SER A 14 -69.21 11.07 -72.67
C SER A 14 -68.89 11.09 -74.17
N THR A 15 -68.36 10.01 -74.72
CA THR A 15 -68.26 9.82 -76.12
C THR A 15 -69.50 9.05 -76.59
N VAL A 16 -70.40 9.76 -77.26
CA VAL A 16 -71.52 9.11 -78.00
C VAL A 16 -70.97 8.62 -79.34
N LYS A 17 -70.83 7.32 -79.50
CA LYS A 17 -70.63 6.74 -80.82
C LYS A 17 -72.01 6.47 -81.46
N PRO A 18 -72.34 7.06 -82.67
CA PRO A 18 -73.51 6.67 -83.35
C PRO A 18 -73.39 5.25 -83.91
N SER A 19 -74.34 4.41 -83.62
CA SER A 19 -74.44 3.10 -84.28
C SER A 19 -74.95 3.32 -85.68
N GLU A 20 -74.20 2.95 -86.72
CA GLU A 20 -74.72 2.79 -88.07
C GLU A 20 -75.67 1.55 -88.10
N GLY A 21 -76.94 1.80 -88.03
CA GLY A 21 -77.96 0.76 -87.98
C GLY A 21 -78.70 0.57 -89.28
N THR A 22 -78.96 -0.64 -89.63
CA THR A 22 -79.86 -1.09 -90.66
C THR A 22 -81.34 -0.89 -90.29
N GLU A 23 -82.17 -0.58 -91.24
CA GLU A 23 -83.61 -0.25 -91.14
C GLU A 23 -84.40 -1.25 -90.24
N ASN A 24 -85.36 -0.71 -89.52
CA ASN A 24 -86.43 -1.36 -88.75
C ASN A 24 -86.09 -2.05 -87.44
N GLY A 25 -85.42 -1.42 -86.62
CA GLY A 25 -85.35 -1.81 -85.25
C GLY A 25 -84.71 -0.67 -84.42
N VAL A 26 -85.53 0.12 -83.76
CA VAL A 26 -85.04 1.13 -82.82
C VAL A 26 -84.41 0.44 -81.61
N THR A 27 -83.18 0.24 -81.65
CA THR A 27 -82.42 -0.08 -80.43
C THR A 27 -82.31 1.20 -79.59
N PRO A 28 -82.80 1.18 -78.38
CA PRO A 28 -82.65 2.34 -77.53
C PRO A 28 -81.20 2.60 -77.34
N ASN A 29 -80.76 3.80 -77.71
CA ASN A 29 -79.42 4.31 -77.32
C ASN A 29 -79.32 4.35 -75.79
N THR A 30 -78.63 3.39 -75.25
CA THR A 30 -78.38 3.37 -73.86
C THR A 30 -77.20 4.33 -73.58
N MET A 31 -77.55 5.48 -73.06
CA MET A 31 -76.52 6.40 -72.53
C MET A 31 -76.06 5.84 -71.22
N THR A 32 -74.78 5.49 -71.14
CA THR A 32 -74.14 5.09 -69.89
C THR A 32 -73.42 6.29 -69.34
N PHE A 33 -73.85 6.77 -68.19
CA PHE A 33 -73.12 7.76 -67.40
C PHE A 33 -72.27 7.03 -66.39
N ALA A 34 -70.95 7.21 -66.48
CA ALA A 34 -70.00 6.71 -65.47
C ALA A 34 -69.58 7.89 -64.64
N ASN A 35 -69.97 7.86 -63.42
CA ASN A 35 -69.43 8.83 -62.42
C ASN A 35 -68.28 8.14 -61.64
N SER A 36 -67.13 8.79 -61.57
CA SER A 36 -66.05 8.38 -60.64
C SER A 36 -66.14 9.21 -59.43
N TYR A 37 -66.07 8.53 -58.30
CA TYR A 37 -65.99 9.19 -57.02
C TYR A 37 -64.50 9.17 -56.55
N GLN A 38 -63.90 10.32 -56.25
CA GLN A 38 -62.53 10.44 -55.81
C GLN A 38 -62.49 11.37 -54.58
N PRO A 39 -62.27 10.78 -53.38
CA PRO A 39 -62.18 11.58 -52.16
C PRO A 39 -60.91 12.46 -52.20
N GLY A 40 -60.96 13.54 -51.49
CA GLY A 40 -59.79 14.39 -51.26
C GLY A 40 -58.71 13.64 -50.46
N GLN A 41 -57.48 14.00 -50.72
CA GLN A 41 -56.34 13.39 -49.96
C GLN A 41 -56.34 13.82 -48.48
N THR A 42 -55.78 12.90 -47.66
CA THR A 42 -55.49 13.18 -46.24
C THR A 42 -54.02 12.90 -45.92
N SER A 43 -53.56 13.29 -44.76
CA SER A 43 -52.19 12.94 -44.28
C SER A 43 -52.22 12.58 -42.81
N TYR A 44 -51.23 11.79 -42.42
CA TYR A 44 -50.98 11.45 -41.03
C TYR A 44 -49.50 11.60 -40.72
N GLN A 45 -49.17 12.11 -39.51
CA GLN A 45 -47.84 12.33 -39.04
C GLN A 45 -47.56 11.41 -37.84
N ILE A 46 -46.68 10.44 -38.04
CA ILE A 46 -46.25 9.53 -36.99
C ILE A 46 -45.22 10.24 -36.11
N SER A 47 -45.42 10.21 -34.80
CA SER A 47 -44.49 10.77 -33.80
C SER A 47 -44.32 9.79 -32.66
N GLY A 48 -43.23 9.94 -31.92
CA GLY A 48 -42.92 9.11 -30.75
C GLY A 48 -42.13 9.85 -29.68
N THR A 49 -41.77 9.10 -28.64
CA THR A 49 -41.08 9.59 -27.45
C THR A 49 -39.70 8.96 -27.33
N LYS A 50 -38.71 9.76 -26.98
CA LYS A 50 -37.36 9.32 -26.62
C LYS A 50 -37.15 9.46 -25.10
N VAL A 51 -36.71 8.39 -24.47
CA VAL A 51 -36.32 8.35 -23.06
C VAL A 51 -34.87 7.97 -23.00
N LEU A 52 -34.10 8.67 -22.18
CA LEU A 52 -32.75 8.31 -21.77
C LEU A 52 -32.75 8.08 -20.25
N GLU A 53 -32.55 6.85 -19.85
CA GLU A 53 -32.43 6.46 -18.46
C GLU A 53 -30.95 6.51 -18.06
N ASN A 54 -30.65 7.04 -16.88
CA ASN A 54 -29.31 7.04 -16.32
C ASN A 54 -29.13 5.78 -15.47
N ALA A 55 -28.13 4.94 -15.79
CA ALA A 55 -27.80 3.73 -15.02
C ALA A 55 -27.35 4.07 -13.59
N ASP A 56 -26.68 5.21 -13.42
CA ASP A 56 -26.45 5.83 -12.12
C ASP A 56 -27.48 6.95 -11.93
N PRO A 57 -28.43 6.81 -10.97
CA PRO A 57 -29.46 7.81 -10.74
C PRO A 57 -28.93 9.18 -10.25
N ALA A 58 -27.68 9.25 -9.87
CA ALA A 58 -27.01 10.51 -9.50
C ALA A 58 -26.46 11.28 -10.70
N THR A 59 -26.45 10.69 -11.91
CA THR A 59 -26.12 11.39 -13.16
C THR A 59 -27.37 12.02 -13.76
N THR A 60 -27.19 13.08 -14.57
CA THR A 60 -28.28 13.95 -15.01
C THR A 60 -28.40 14.08 -16.52
N ARG A 61 -27.77 13.19 -17.30
CA ARG A 61 -27.80 13.24 -18.75
C ARG A 61 -29.22 13.11 -19.32
N THR A 62 -29.58 13.98 -20.22
CA THR A 62 -30.85 13.99 -20.93
C THR A 62 -30.59 13.96 -22.43
N PRO A 63 -31.60 13.50 -23.27
CA PRO A 63 -31.43 13.55 -24.72
C PRO A 63 -31.16 14.96 -25.24
N ALA A 64 -30.07 15.13 -25.98
CA ALA A 64 -29.80 16.37 -26.70
C ALA A 64 -30.57 16.37 -28.05
N ASP A 65 -30.85 17.57 -28.58
CA ASP A 65 -31.49 17.70 -29.87
C ASP A 65 -30.65 17.09 -30.99
N GLY A 66 -31.23 16.20 -31.79
CA GLY A 66 -30.57 15.54 -32.90
C GLY A 66 -29.68 14.35 -32.52
N GLU A 67 -29.64 13.98 -31.27
CA GLU A 67 -28.74 12.93 -30.76
C GLU A 67 -29.17 11.52 -31.22
N PHE A 68 -30.47 11.24 -31.21
CA PHE A 68 -31.03 9.92 -31.54
C PHE A 68 -31.74 9.95 -32.85
N THR A 69 -31.50 8.95 -33.69
CA THR A 69 -32.08 8.85 -35.04
C THR A 69 -33.11 7.74 -35.09
N PHE A 70 -34.25 8.01 -35.76
CA PHE A 70 -35.36 7.06 -35.98
C PHE A 70 -35.63 6.85 -37.44
N ALA A 71 -35.92 5.61 -37.84
CA ALA A 71 -36.26 5.23 -39.17
C ALA A 71 -37.72 4.77 -39.20
N LEU A 72 -38.48 5.19 -40.26
CA LEU A 72 -39.83 4.76 -40.55
C LEU A 72 -39.79 3.84 -41.76
N ILE A 73 -40.30 2.62 -41.59
CA ILE A 73 -40.28 1.56 -42.59
C ILE A 73 -41.73 1.24 -43.00
N ASP A 74 -42.00 1.24 -44.27
CA ASP A 74 -43.25 0.72 -44.85
C ASP A 74 -43.19 -0.81 -44.88
N VAL A 75 -44.08 -1.48 -44.14
CA VAL A 75 -44.08 -2.94 -44.01
C VAL A 75 -44.41 -3.65 -45.31
N ALA A 76 -45.27 -3.05 -46.17
CA ALA A 76 -45.66 -3.67 -47.41
C ALA A 76 -44.51 -3.74 -48.42
N THR A 77 -43.63 -2.74 -48.40
CA THR A 77 -42.49 -2.66 -49.34
C THR A 77 -41.16 -3.06 -48.69
N GLY A 78 -41.08 -3.05 -47.36
CA GLY A 78 -39.84 -3.23 -46.60
C GLY A 78 -38.86 -2.05 -46.71
N GLN A 79 -39.28 -0.93 -47.29
CA GLN A 79 -38.47 0.24 -47.57
C GLN A 79 -38.50 1.24 -46.40
N GLU A 80 -37.35 1.83 -46.08
CA GLU A 80 -37.28 3.02 -45.22
C GLU A 80 -37.83 4.20 -46.02
N ILE A 81 -38.92 4.80 -45.55
CA ILE A 81 -39.63 5.89 -46.22
C ILE A 81 -39.34 7.26 -45.65
N ASP A 82 -38.87 7.29 -44.39
CA ASP A 82 -38.45 8.54 -43.76
C ASP A 82 -37.45 8.27 -42.61
N ARG A 83 -36.66 9.28 -42.29
CA ARG A 83 -35.72 9.28 -41.18
C ARG A 83 -35.78 10.63 -40.49
N THR A 84 -35.78 10.61 -39.15
CA THR A 84 -35.82 11.82 -38.32
C THR A 84 -34.95 11.67 -37.11
N THR A 85 -34.73 12.78 -36.41
CA THR A 85 -34.02 12.81 -35.11
C THR A 85 -34.92 13.36 -34.03
N ASN A 86 -34.53 13.16 -32.74
CA ASN A 86 -35.26 13.76 -31.63
C ASN A 86 -35.05 15.26 -31.54
N VAL A 87 -36.06 15.97 -31.01
CA VAL A 87 -36.00 17.30 -30.47
C VAL A 87 -36.45 17.21 -28.99
N GLY A 88 -35.54 17.38 -28.04
CA GLY A 88 -35.76 17.01 -26.66
C GLY A 88 -36.17 15.53 -26.54
N LYS A 89 -37.32 15.26 -25.94
CA LYS A 89 -37.86 13.91 -25.72
C LYS A 89 -38.84 13.47 -26.82
N ALA A 90 -39.01 14.20 -27.90
CA ALA A 90 -39.95 13.84 -28.98
C ALA A 90 -39.22 13.64 -30.30
N PHE A 91 -39.79 12.79 -31.16
CA PHE A 91 -39.41 12.72 -32.56
C PHE A 91 -40.66 12.69 -33.42
N THR A 92 -40.57 13.20 -34.64
CA THR A 92 -41.69 13.31 -35.54
C THR A 92 -41.21 13.11 -36.98
N PHE A 93 -41.85 12.18 -37.70
CA PHE A 93 -41.60 11.94 -39.12
C PHE A 93 -42.35 12.97 -39.99
N LYS A 94 -42.01 13.05 -41.27
CA LYS A 94 -42.80 13.82 -42.23
C LYS A 94 -44.18 13.25 -42.36
N ALA A 95 -45.14 14.10 -42.68
CA ALA A 95 -46.52 13.65 -42.93
C ALA A 95 -46.57 12.74 -44.14
N ILE A 96 -47.25 11.60 -44.02
CA ILE A 96 -47.53 10.64 -45.09
C ILE A 96 -48.87 11.00 -45.71
N SER A 97 -48.95 11.18 -47.05
CA SER A 97 -50.18 11.50 -47.76
C SER A 97 -50.86 10.26 -48.23
N TYR A 98 -52.22 10.21 -48.15
CA TYR A 98 -53.09 9.11 -48.58
C TYR A 98 -54.18 9.63 -49.55
N THR A 99 -54.30 8.95 -50.61
CA THR A 99 -55.34 9.26 -51.72
C THR A 99 -56.47 8.23 -51.84
N ALA A 100 -56.37 7.14 -51.04
CA ALA A 100 -57.35 6.08 -51.02
C ALA A 100 -57.55 5.55 -49.60
N THR A 101 -58.72 4.92 -49.38
CA THR A 101 -59.00 4.18 -48.16
C THR A 101 -58.12 2.94 -48.07
N GLY A 102 -57.74 2.53 -46.81
CA GLY A 102 -56.96 1.33 -46.55
C GLY A 102 -56.32 1.31 -45.25
N SER A 103 -55.68 0.19 -44.97
CA SER A 103 -54.83 0.02 -43.73
C SER A 103 -53.37 -0.05 -44.13
N HIS A 104 -52.59 0.83 -43.61
CA HIS A 104 -51.14 0.99 -43.91
C HIS A 104 -50.33 0.64 -42.65
N ALA A 105 -49.49 -0.38 -42.75
CA ALA A 105 -48.65 -0.85 -41.64
C ALA A 105 -47.22 -0.29 -41.77
N TYR A 106 -46.73 0.26 -40.70
CA TYR A 106 -45.39 0.80 -40.60
C TYR A 106 -44.66 0.23 -39.39
N GLN A 107 -43.31 0.24 -39.44
CA GLN A 107 -42.43 -0.03 -38.32
C GLN A 107 -41.58 1.18 -38.05
N VAL A 108 -41.49 1.51 -36.78
CA VAL A 108 -40.53 2.53 -36.27
C VAL A 108 -39.42 1.82 -35.52
N LYS A 109 -38.19 2.14 -35.81
CA LYS A 109 -37.03 1.65 -35.10
C LYS A 109 -36.02 2.79 -34.82
N GLU A 110 -35.30 2.65 -33.74
CA GLU A 110 -34.14 3.52 -33.50
C GLU A 110 -32.93 3.00 -34.29
N VAL A 111 -32.12 3.91 -34.82
CA VAL A 111 -30.85 3.60 -35.48
C VAL A 111 -29.73 3.81 -34.47
N ALA A 112 -29.06 2.73 -34.07
CA ALA A 112 -27.99 2.81 -33.09
C ALA A 112 -26.86 3.76 -33.54
N GLY A 113 -26.45 4.63 -32.66
CA GLY A 113 -25.31 5.56 -32.83
C GLY A 113 -23.97 4.90 -32.50
N GLN A 114 -22.93 5.73 -32.32
CA GLN A 114 -21.56 5.30 -32.03
C GLN A 114 -21.12 5.61 -30.58
N ASP A 115 -21.97 6.22 -29.76
CA ASP A 115 -21.66 6.56 -28.38
C ASP A 115 -21.62 5.29 -27.50
N GLY A 116 -20.43 4.84 -27.12
CA GLY A 116 -20.23 3.62 -26.32
C GLY A 116 -20.76 3.72 -24.88
N THR A 117 -21.15 4.91 -24.42
CA THR A 117 -21.79 5.13 -23.11
C THR A 117 -23.31 4.90 -23.17
N ILE A 118 -23.88 4.72 -24.38
CA ILE A 118 -25.31 4.51 -24.61
C ILE A 118 -25.57 3.07 -24.99
N THR A 119 -26.44 2.42 -24.24
CA THR A 119 -27.10 1.19 -24.68
C THR A 119 -28.36 1.59 -25.43
N TYR A 120 -28.33 1.45 -26.78
CA TYR A 120 -29.43 1.82 -27.67
C TYR A 120 -30.56 0.80 -27.61
N SER A 121 -31.82 1.28 -27.79
CA SER A 121 -33.01 0.44 -27.93
C SER A 121 -32.93 -0.36 -29.23
N ASP A 122 -33.18 -1.67 -29.14
CA ASP A 122 -33.35 -2.58 -30.29
C ASP A 122 -34.81 -2.82 -30.64
N ALA A 123 -35.72 -2.09 -30.00
CA ALA A 123 -37.15 -2.21 -30.22
C ALA A 123 -37.54 -1.88 -31.66
N VAL A 124 -38.45 -2.68 -32.22
CA VAL A 124 -39.16 -2.40 -33.46
C VAL A 124 -40.64 -2.27 -33.11
N LEU A 125 -41.18 -1.07 -33.28
CA LEU A 125 -42.55 -0.74 -32.86
C LEU A 125 -43.47 -0.63 -34.09
N ASP A 126 -44.49 -1.49 -34.12
CA ASP A 126 -45.49 -1.48 -35.19
C ASP A 126 -46.54 -0.39 -34.97
N VAL A 127 -46.89 0.33 -36.06
CA VAL A 127 -47.98 1.30 -36.11
C VAL A 127 -48.77 1.11 -37.34
N THR A 128 -50.10 1.10 -37.23
CA THR A 128 -51.04 0.98 -38.35
C THR A 128 -51.84 2.26 -38.50
N VAL A 129 -51.81 2.86 -39.68
CA VAL A 129 -52.63 4.01 -40.03
C VAL A 129 -53.81 3.51 -40.85
N ASN A 130 -54.99 3.71 -40.32
CA ASN A 130 -56.26 3.38 -41.04
C ASN A 130 -56.83 4.63 -41.71
N VAL A 131 -57.03 4.55 -43.03
CA VAL A 131 -57.60 5.61 -43.82
C VAL A 131 -59.04 5.24 -44.17
N THR A 132 -59.99 6.03 -43.75
CA THR A 132 -61.45 5.83 -43.97
C THR A 132 -62.01 7.00 -44.71
N ASP A 133 -63.08 6.74 -45.47
CA ASP A 133 -63.87 7.79 -46.12
C ASP A 133 -65.11 8.03 -45.27
N ASP A 134 -65.39 9.28 -44.96
CA ASP A 134 -66.60 9.70 -44.22
C ASP A 134 -67.87 9.73 -45.08
N GLY A 135 -67.75 9.41 -46.43
CA GLY A 135 -68.83 9.44 -47.40
C GLY A 135 -69.21 10.84 -47.87
N SER A 136 -68.49 11.89 -47.44
CA SER A 136 -68.67 13.30 -47.84
C SER A 136 -67.60 13.81 -48.82
N GLY A 137 -66.66 12.93 -49.21
CA GLY A 137 -65.53 13.30 -50.10
C GLY A 137 -64.25 13.63 -49.31
N GLN A 138 -64.22 13.34 -48.04
CA GLN A 138 -63.04 13.57 -47.19
C GLN A 138 -62.48 12.26 -46.65
N LEU A 139 -61.18 12.05 -46.85
CA LEU A 139 -60.46 10.95 -46.19
C LEU A 139 -60.03 11.40 -44.80
N THR A 140 -60.12 10.48 -43.86
CA THR A 140 -59.65 10.65 -42.49
C THR A 140 -58.60 9.56 -42.17
N ALA A 141 -57.45 9.93 -41.72
CA ALA A 141 -56.38 9.02 -41.30
C ALA A 141 -56.25 8.99 -39.77
N THR A 142 -56.23 7.78 -39.20
CA THR A 142 -56.09 7.57 -37.76
C THR A 142 -55.08 6.46 -37.48
N ALA A 143 -54.21 6.60 -36.52
CA ALA A 143 -53.27 5.55 -36.10
C ALA A 143 -53.80 4.78 -34.90
N ASN A 144 -53.41 3.49 -34.81
CA ASN A 144 -53.70 2.62 -33.67
C ASN A 144 -52.74 2.85 -32.48
N LYS A 145 -51.73 3.70 -32.67
CA LYS A 145 -50.71 4.05 -31.67
C LYS A 145 -50.61 5.56 -31.51
N THR A 146 -50.38 6.00 -30.28
CA THR A 146 -50.04 7.39 -29.95
C THR A 146 -48.52 7.57 -29.82
N ALA A 147 -48.04 8.79 -29.69
CA ALA A 147 -46.62 9.05 -29.46
C ALA A 147 -46.08 8.40 -28.17
N ALA A 148 -46.92 8.22 -27.15
CA ALA A 148 -46.57 7.52 -25.93
C ALA A 148 -46.40 6.01 -26.12
N ASP A 149 -47.15 5.42 -27.05
CA ASP A 149 -47.00 3.98 -27.39
C ASP A 149 -45.77 3.69 -28.26
N LEU A 150 -45.18 4.74 -28.86
CA LEU A 150 -43.95 4.69 -29.67
C LEU A 150 -42.80 5.28 -28.91
N THR A 151 -42.50 4.67 -27.71
CA THR A 151 -41.41 5.11 -26.82
C THR A 151 -40.18 4.22 -26.99
N PHE A 152 -39.06 4.88 -27.25
CA PHE A 152 -37.72 4.25 -27.28
C PHE A 152 -36.94 4.67 -26.07
N THR A 153 -36.48 3.70 -25.25
CA THR A 153 -35.71 3.91 -24.05
C THR A 153 -34.27 3.43 -24.26
N ASN A 154 -33.32 4.33 -24.10
CA ASN A 154 -31.89 4.01 -24.04
C ASN A 154 -31.41 4.14 -22.61
N THR A 155 -30.28 3.46 -22.31
CA THR A 155 -29.61 3.59 -21.00
C THR A 155 -28.26 4.24 -21.19
N TYR A 156 -28.02 5.31 -20.45
CA TYR A 156 -26.72 5.94 -20.33
C TYR A 156 -25.95 5.35 -19.15
N THR A 157 -24.71 4.89 -19.41
CA THR A 157 -23.77 4.43 -18.40
C THR A 157 -22.50 5.27 -18.51
N PRO A 158 -22.14 6.09 -17.52
CA PRO A 158 -20.95 6.91 -17.59
C PRO A 158 -19.69 6.04 -17.67
N THR A 159 -18.68 6.54 -18.37
CA THR A 159 -17.36 5.91 -18.37
C THR A 159 -16.75 6.01 -16.98
N ALA A 160 -16.23 4.91 -16.44
CA ALA A 160 -15.52 4.89 -15.17
C ALA A 160 -14.34 5.87 -15.19
N THR A 161 -14.11 6.50 -14.05
CA THR A 161 -12.97 7.38 -13.79
C THR A 161 -12.01 6.72 -12.80
N THR A 162 -10.88 7.35 -12.53
CA THR A 162 -9.89 6.83 -11.58
C THR A 162 -9.50 7.85 -10.54
N ALA A 163 -9.19 7.37 -9.34
CA ALA A 163 -8.55 8.17 -8.31
C ALA A 163 -7.24 7.50 -7.85
N THR A 164 -6.20 8.31 -7.63
CA THR A 164 -4.91 7.84 -7.15
C THR A 164 -4.67 8.39 -5.75
N ILE A 165 -4.27 7.53 -4.82
CA ILE A 165 -3.88 7.88 -3.45
C ILE A 165 -2.38 7.63 -3.33
N THR A 166 -1.63 8.66 -2.93
CA THR A 166 -0.17 8.62 -2.77
C THR A 166 0.24 9.16 -1.40
N GLY A 167 1.46 8.87 -1.00
CA GLY A 167 2.01 9.38 0.24
C GLY A 167 3.53 9.36 0.27
N THR A 168 4.09 9.78 1.41
CA THR A 168 5.51 9.80 1.66
C THR A 168 5.88 9.13 2.98
N LYS A 169 7.07 8.58 3.03
CA LYS A 169 7.69 7.99 4.21
C LYS A 169 9.01 8.67 4.51
N ALA A 170 9.19 9.05 5.77
CA ALA A 170 10.46 9.51 6.32
C ALA A 170 10.94 8.55 7.41
N LEU A 171 12.26 8.39 7.53
CA LEU A 171 12.91 7.70 8.62
C LEU A 171 14.01 8.60 9.18
N THR A 172 14.06 8.77 10.49
CA THR A 172 15.15 9.47 11.17
C THR A 172 16.02 8.46 11.91
N GLY A 173 17.31 8.79 12.13
CA GLY A 173 18.27 7.92 12.84
C GLY A 173 19.11 7.03 11.94
N ARG A 174 18.64 6.67 10.75
CA ARG A 174 19.39 6.04 9.67
C ARG A 174 18.74 6.29 8.32
N ASP A 175 19.39 5.89 7.25
CA ASP A 175 18.84 5.97 5.89
C ASP A 175 17.66 5.03 5.72
N LEU A 176 16.66 5.49 4.96
CA LEU A 176 15.50 4.72 4.54
C LEU A 176 15.89 3.77 3.40
N ALA A 177 15.52 2.51 3.52
CA ALA A 177 15.68 1.54 2.44
C ALA A 177 14.40 1.40 1.60
N GLU A 178 14.56 1.08 0.32
CA GLU A 178 13.45 0.74 -0.56
C GLU A 178 12.72 -0.52 -0.07
N GLY A 179 11.39 -0.48 -0.07
CA GLY A 179 10.56 -1.62 0.30
C GLY A 179 10.55 -1.98 1.78
N GLU A 180 11.03 -1.09 2.64
CA GLU A 180 11.19 -1.38 4.06
C GLU A 180 9.88 -1.31 4.85
N PHE A 181 9.02 -0.36 4.51
CA PHE A 181 7.76 -0.12 5.21
C PHE A 181 6.56 -0.40 4.32
N PHE A 182 5.50 -0.95 4.92
CA PHE A 182 4.27 -1.32 4.23
C PHE A 182 3.13 -0.39 4.62
N PHE A 183 2.32 -0.02 3.62
CA PHE A 183 1.15 0.84 3.79
C PHE A 183 -0.09 0.11 3.31
N ASP A 184 -1.12 0.07 4.14
CA ASP A 184 -2.41 -0.52 3.83
C ASP A 184 -3.41 0.58 3.48
N LEU A 185 -4.08 0.40 2.32
CA LEU A 185 -5.30 1.12 1.96
C LEU A 185 -6.49 0.24 2.34
N LYS A 186 -7.40 0.78 3.17
CA LYS A 186 -8.60 0.07 3.60
C LYS A 186 -9.84 0.81 3.15
N ASP A 187 -10.89 0.05 2.82
CA ASP A 187 -12.22 0.59 2.53
C ASP A 187 -12.95 1.05 3.81
N ALA A 188 -14.18 1.53 3.64
CA ALA A 188 -15.03 2.00 4.75
C ALA A 188 -15.40 0.89 5.74
N ASP A 189 -15.40 -0.37 5.32
CA ASP A 189 -15.68 -1.54 6.15
C ASP A 189 -14.42 -2.04 6.89
N GLY A 190 -13.25 -1.43 6.62
CA GLY A 190 -11.97 -1.78 7.22
C GLY A 190 -11.22 -2.92 6.53
N ASN A 191 -11.70 -3.39 5.37
CA ASN A 191 -11.00 -4.40 4.58
C ASN A 191 -9.79 -3.79 3.87
N VAL A 192 -8.67 -4.51 3.85
CA VAL A 192 -7.49 -4.10 3.09
C VAL A 192 -7.75 -4.27 1.60
N VAL A 193 -7.82 -3.15 0.87
CA VAL A 193 -8.01 -3.11 -0.59
C VAL A 193 -6.67 -3.30 -1.30
N GLN A 194 -5.63 -2.63 -0.82
CA GLN A 194 -4.29 -2.69 -1.38
C GLN A 194 -3.23 -2.56 -0.28
N THR A 195 -2.04 -3.12 -0.54
CA THR A 195 -0.84 -2.92 0.28
C THR A 195 0.30 -2.55 -0.65
N VAL A 196 1.05 -1.51 -0.31
CA VAL A 196 2.22 -1.03 -1.06
C VAL A 196 3.41 -0.81 -0.14
N GLN A 197 4.58 -0.62 -0.72
CA GLN A 197 5.84 -0.33 -0.01
C GLN A 197 6.37 1.04 -0.43
N ASN A 198 7.27 1.62 0.39
CA ASN A 198 7.98 2.84 0.03
C ASN A 198 9.03 2.59 -1.05
N GLY A 199 9.23 3.56 -1.92
CA GLY A 199 10.40 3.65 -2.79
C GLY A 199 11.65 4.09 -2.02
N ALA A 200 12.80 4.09 -2.69
CA ALA A 200 14.07 4.56 -2.12
C ALA A 200 14.04 6.05 -1.74
N ASP A 201 13.22 6.85 -2.43
CA ASP A 201 12.99 8.27 -2.16
C ASP A 201 11.94 8.53 -1.08
N GLY A 202 11.37 7.46 -0.52
CA GLY A 202 10.30 7.49 0.47
C GLY A 202 8.90 7.68 -0.10
N THR A 203 8.71 7.85 -1.42
CA THR A 203 7.38 7.93 -2.01
C THR A 203 6.69 6.57 -2.04
N PHE A 204 5.36 6.55 -1.96
CA PHE A 204 4.55 5.37 -2.23
C PHE A 204 3.22 5.77 -2.89
N GLY A 205 2.64 4.85 -3.67
CA GLY A 205 1.37 5.08 -4.33
C GLY A 205 0.59 3.80 -4.52
N PHE A 206 -0.72 3.89 -4.29
CA PHE A 206 -1.64 2.79 -4.56
C PHE A 206 -2.02 2.76 -6.05
N ALA A 207 -2.33 1.58 -6.56
CA ALA A 207 -2.86 1.46 -7.92
C ALA A 207 -4.17 2.24 -8.06
N PRO A 208 -4.44 2.86 -9.22
CA PRO A 208 -5.64 3.67 -9.42
C PRO A 208 -6.93 2.91 -9.06
N LEU A 209 -7.77 3.54 -8.25
CA LEU A 209 -9.09 3.04 -7.88
C LEU A 209 -10.04 3.30 -9.04
N GLN A 210 -10.75 2.27 -9.53
CA GLN A 210 -11.77 2.38 -10.57
C GLN A 210 -13.11 2.78 -9.94
N LEU A 211 -13.73 3.85 -10.43
CA LEU A 211 -14.95 4.44 -9.88
C LEU A 211 -15.91 4.69 -11.03
N ASP A 212 -17.08 4.02 -11.02
CA ASP A 212 -18.08 4.03 -12.08
C ASP A 212 -19.38 4.74 -11.71
N LYS A 213 -19.47 5.30 -10.48
CA LYS A 213 -20.66 5.97 -9.97
C LYS A 213 -20.32 7.27 -9.26
N VAL A 214 -21.23 8.22 -9.37
CA VAL A 214 -21.21 9.46 -8.57
C VAL A 214 -21.37 9.11 -7.10
N GLY A 215 -20.54 9.72 -6.25
CA GLY A 215 -20.61 9.45 -4.82
C GLY A 215 -19.38 9.87 -4.04
N THR A 216 -19.40 9.57 -2.76
CA THR A 216 -18.26 9.79 -1.85
C THR A 216 -17.78 8.44 -1.34
N TYR A 217 -16.51 8.15 -1.60
CA TYR A 217 -15.82 6.93 -1.22
C TYR A 217 -14.78 7.28 -0.16
N VAL A 218 -14.82 6.58 0.96
CA VAL A 218 -13.92 6.84 2.09
C VAL A 218 -12.96 5.67 2.25
N TYR A 219 -11.68 6.00 2.28
CA TYR A 219 -10.59 5.04 2.51
C TYR A 219 -9.76 5.51 3.70
N THR A 220 -9.06 4.57 4.33
CA THR A 220 -8.04 4.89 5.33
C THR A 220 -6.69 4.39 4.88
N VAL A 221 -5.65 5.18 5.14
CA VAL A 221 -4.26 4.83 4.89
C VAL A 221 -3.54 4.74 6.21
N SER A 222 -2.89 3.62 6.47
CA SER A 222 -2.11 3.39 7.70
C SER A 222 -0.82 2.64 7.38
N GLU A 223 0.23 2.94 8.13
CA GLU A 223 1.45 2.14 8.10
C GLU A 223 1.22 0.83 8.88
N ARG A 224 1.76 -0.27 8.36
CA ARG A 224 1.75 -1.56 9.03
C ARG A 224 2.93 -1.62 10.00
N ALA A 225 2.66 -1.75 11.29
CA ALA A 225 3.69 -1.94 12.28
C ALA A 225 4.47 -3.24 12.03
N GLY A 226 5.78 -3.15 12.03
CA GLY A 226 6.68 -4.30 11.98
C GLY A 226 6.96 -4.90 13.37
N ALA A 227 7.95 -5.78 13.44
CA ALA A 227 8.41 -6.34 14.71
C ALA A 227 9.03 -5.23 15.59
N THR A 228 8.64 -5.17 16.86
CA THR A 228 9.07 -4.11 17.80
C THR A 228 10.55 -4.19 18.20
N ALA A 229 11.26 -5.25 17.82
CA ALA A 229 12.64 -5.51 18.28
C ALA A 229 13.75 -4.93 17.38
N ASN A 230 13.42 -4.22 16.31
CA ASN A 230 14.39 -3.75 15.31
C ASN A 230 14.84 -2.28 15.48
N GLY A 231 14.62 -1.69 16.64
CA GLY A 231 15.00 -0.30 16.93
C GLY A 231 14.12 0.76 16.27
N VAL A 232 13.07 0.39 15.49
CA VAL A 232 12.16 1.32 14.84
C VAL A 232 10.96 1.63 15.72
N THR A 233 10.69 2.92 15.90
CA THR A 233 9.41 3.42 16.43
C THR A 233 8.53 3.81 15.25
N TYR A 234 7.41 3.09 15.08
CA TYR A 234 6.48 3.24 13.96
C TYR A 234 5.50 4.39 14.18
N ASP A 235 5.18 5.10 13.10
CA ASP A 235 4.10 6.09 13.07
C ASP A 235 2.74 5.36 13.09
N THR A 236 1.94 5.62 14.11
CA THR A 236 0.61 5.01 14.29
C THR A 236 -0.52 5.84 13.70
N THR A 237 -0.20 6.87 12.93
CA THR A 237 -1.19 7.74 12.30
C THR A 237 -2.06 6.97 11.33
N VAL A 238 -3.35 7.28 11.35
CA VAL A 238 -4.30 6.87 10.31
C VAL A 238 -4.76 8.12 9.58
N PHE A 239 -4.55 8.14 8.26
CA PHE A 239 -5.11 9.16 7.38
C PHE A 239 -6.42 8.66 6.78
N THR A 240 -7.38 9.57 6.61
CA THR A 240 -8.58 9.32 5.84
C THR A 240 -8.42 9.99 4.47
N ALA A 241 -8.62 9.22 3.40
CA ALA A 241 -8.71 9.71 2.03
C ALA A 241 -10.17 9.68 1.59
N THR A 242 -10.75 10.85 1.36
CA THR A 242 -12.11 10.99 0.85
C THR A 242 -12.03 11.27 -0.64
N VAL A 243 -12.54 10.34 -1.45
CA VAL A 243 -12.64 10.46 -2.90
C VAL A 243 -14.08 10.83 -3.25
N THR A 244 -14.26 12.03 -3.82
CA THR A 244 -15.55 12.49 -4.31
C THR A 244 -15.58 12.34 -5.82
N VAL A 245 -16.58 11.62 -6.33
CA VAL A 245 -16.86 11.45 -7.75
C VAL A 245 -18.07 12.31 -8.10
N THR A 246 -17.94 13.17 -9.10
CA THR A 246 -19.00 14.02 -9.62
C THR A 246 -19.15 13.85 -11.12
N GLU A 247 -20.34 14.09 -11.67
CA GLU A 247 -20.56 14.21 -13.11
C GLU A 247 -20.24 15.64 -13.54
N ASN A 248 -19.44 15.79 -14.58
CA ASN A 248 -19.26 17.08 -15.24
C ASN A 248 -20.54 17.42 -16.04
N ALA A 249 -21.18 18.56 -15.74
CA ALA A 249 -22.47 18.90 -16.31
C ALA A 249 -22.45 19.15 -17.84
N GLU A 250 -21.29 19.44 -18.43
CA GLU A 250 -21.16 19.75 -19.85
C GLU A 250 -20.79 18.51 -20.67
N THR A 251 -19.87 17.70 -20.12
CA THR A 251 -19.30 16.55 -20.85
C THR A 251 -19.92 15.21 -20.43
N HIS A 252 -20.65 15.20 -19.32
CA HIS A 252 -21.18 14.01 -18.66
C HIS A 252 -20.11 12.98 -18.24
N ALA A 253 -18.83 13.35 -18.28
CA ALA A 253 -17.75 12.52 -17.78
C ALA A 253 -17.71 12.52 -16.24
N LEU A 254 -17.30 11.40 -15.64
CA LEU A 254 -17.04 11.35 -14.20
C LEU A 254 -15.68 11.96 -13.90
N GLU A 255 -15.64 12.83 -12.90
CA GLU A 255 -14.45 13.49 -12.38
C GLU A 255 -14.24 13.14 -10.92
N THR A 256 -12.96 13.07 -10.49
CA THR A 256 -12.60 12.72 -9.11
C THR A 256 -11.86 13.85 -8.42
N GLN A 257 -12.16 14.03 -7.15
CA GLN A 257 -11.38 14.88 -6.22
C GLN A 257 -11.00 14.05 -5.00
N VAL A 258 -9.73 14.09 -4.58
CA VAL A 258 -9.22 13.41 -3.38
C VAL A 258 -8.88 14.45 -2.34
N ALA A 259 -9.42 14.29 -1.14
CA ALA A 259 -9.11 15.10 0.03
C ALA A 259 -8.61 14.21 1.17
N TYR A 260 -7.59 14.69 1.88
CA TYR A 260 -7.03 13.96 3.01
C TYR A 260 -7.38 14.60 4.35
N SER A 261 -7.49 13.78 5.38
CA SER A 261 -7.60 14.25 6.76
C SER A 261 -6.87 13.33 7.74
N LYS A 262 -6.50 13.89 8.89
CA LYS A 262 -5.85 13.19 10.00
C LYS A 262 -6.53 13.59 11.30
N GLY A 263 -7.10 12.61 12.03
CA GLY A 263 -7.82 12.90 13.28
C GLY A 263 -8.95 13.91 13.11
N GLY A 264 -9.65 13.87 11.96
CA GLY A 264 -10.78 14.79 11.64
C GLY A 264 -10.35 16.19 11.21
N LYS A 265 -9.05 16.49 11.05
CA LYS A 265 -8.54 17.76 10.54
C LYS A 265 -8.00 17.56 9.13
N ALA A 266 -8.21 18.54 8.24
CA ALA A 266 -7.66 18.52 6.89
C ALA A 266 -6.14 18.33 6.90
N ALA A 267 -5.63 17.56 5.95
CA ALA A 267 -4.21 17.34 5.70
C ALA A 267 -3.93 17.54 4.21
N ASP A 268 -2.79 18.14 3.89
CA ASP A 268 -2.41 18.42 2.50
C ASP A 268 -1.96 17.13 1.77
N ALA A 269 -1.39 16.18 2.53
CA ALA A 269 -0.87 14.93 1.98
C ALA A 269 -0.86 13.82 3.05
N VAL A 270 -0.70 12.58 2.61
CA VAL A 270 -0.41 11.43 3.47
C VAL A 270 1.11 11.38 3.70
N ALA A 271 1.55 11.50 4.97
CA ALA A 271 2.97 11.51 5.31
C ALA A 271 3.18 10.76 6.64
N PHE A 272 4.01 9.72 6.60
CA PHE A 272 4.41 8.92 7.77
C PHE A 272 5.86 9.19 8.12
N SER A 273 6.19 9.23 9.42
CA SER A 273 7.54 9.45 9.91
C SER A 273 7.86 8.48 11.04
N ASN A 274 8.86 7.62 10.82
CA ASN A 274 9.40 6.74 11.84
C ASN A 274 10.73 7.28 12.39
N SER A 275 11.11 6.79 13.56
CA SER A 275 12.46 7.01 14.10
C SER A 275 13.13 5.68 14.37
N TYR A 276 14.43 5.63 14.10
CA TYR A 276 15.29 4.50 14.40
C TYR A 276 16.28 4.87 15.50
N ALA A 277 16.36 4.03 16.52
CA ALA A 277 17.36 4.11 17.59
C ALA A 277 17.73 2.68 18.01
N PRO A 278 18.98 2.24 17.78
CA PRO A 278 19.43 0.94 18.23
C PRO A 278 19.54 0.91 19.75
N ALA A 279 19.31 -0.26 20.34
CA ALA A 279 19.52 -0.46 21.78
C ALA A 279 20.98 -0.29 22.15
N ALA A 280 21.22 0.39 23.26
CA ALA A 280 22.56 0.60 23.80
C ALA A 280 23.27 -0.74 24.10
N THR A 281 24.59 -0.74 24.01
CA THR A 281 25.46 -1.86 24.39
C THR A 281 26.35 -1.50 25.56
N GLU A 282 26.83 -2.47 26.31
CA GLU A 282 27.71 -2.28 27.46
C GLU A 282 28.99 -3.08 27.30
N VAL A 283 30.09 -2.51 27.76
CA VAL A 283 31.42 -3.13 27.77
C VAL A 283 32.07 -3.02 29.14
N LYS A 284 32.62 -4.12 29.62
CA LYS A 284 33.53 -4.13 30.80
C LYS A 284 34.96 -4.23 30.33
N LEU A 285 35.78 -3.26 30.70
CA LEU A 285 37.22 -3.26 30.47
C LEU A 285 37.95 -3.85 31.68
N GLY A 286 39.14 -4.38 31.46
CA GLY A 286 39.88 -4.99 32.53
C GLY A 286 41.37 -5.14 32.22
N ALA A 287 42.11 -5.53 33.25
CA ALA A 287 43.52 -5.83 33.22
C ALA A 287 43.83 -7.01 34.16
N SER A 288 45.09 -7.45 34.20
CA SER A 288 45.58 -8.39 35.20
C SER A 288 46.77 -7.82 35.94
N LYS A 289 46.91 -8.18 37.22
CA LYS A 289 48.03 -7.83 38.08
C LYS A 289 48.85 -9.05 38.46
N VAL A 290 50.14 -8.95 38.33
CA VAL A 290 51.13 -9.94 38.82
C VAL A 290 52.08 -9.25 39.74
N LEU A 291 52.31 -9.84 40.94
CA LEU A 291 53.36 -9.43 41.89
C LEU A 291 54.40 -10.56 42.01
N SER A 292 55.68 -10.25 41.76
CA SER A 292 56.79 -11.18 41.96
C SER A 292 57.50 -10.86 43.28
N GLY A 293 57.91 -11.91 44.03
CA GLY A 293 58.68 -11.75 45.31
C GLY A 293 57.78 -11.76 46.56
N GLU A 294 56.46 -11.62 46.44
CA GLU A 294 55.48 -11.72 47.53
C GLU A 294 54.16 -12.17 47.00
N ASP A 295 53.29 -12.76 47.82
CA ASP A 295 51.93 -13.11 47.43
C ASP A 295 51.08 -11.87 47.26
N LEU A 296 50.35 -11.79 46.12
CA LEU A 296 49.45 -10.70 45.83
C LEU A 296 48.22 -10.74 46.74
N LYS A 297 47.87 -9.59 47.34
CA LYS A 297 46.67 -9.47 48.20
C LYS A 297 45.56 -8.71 47.48
N GLU A 298 44.30 -9.05 47.80
CA GLU A 298 43.13 -8.32 47.28
C GLU A 298 43.23 -6.82 47.67
N GLY A 299 42.96 -5.96 46.68
CA GLY A 299 42.94 -4.51 46.88
C GLY A 299 44.29 -3.86 47.12
N GLN A 300 45.42 -4.60 46.91
CA GLN A 300 46.79 -4.12 47.19
C GLN A 300 47.21 -2.99 46.22
N PHE A 301 46.83 -3.07 44.94
CA PHE A 301 47.17 -2.12 43.90
C PHE A 301 45.94 -1.47 43.30
N SER A 302 46.03 -0.22 42.88
CA SER A 302 44.96 0.55 42.25
C SER A 302 45.26 0.83 40.79
N PHE A 303 44.22 0.82 39.94
CA PHE A 303 44.31 1.03 38.50
C PHE A 303 43.32 2.11 38.07
N GLN A 304 43.72 2.98 37.15
CA GLN A 304 42.88 4.01 36.59
C GLN A 304 42.54 3.70 35.14
N LEU A 305 41.26 3.84 34.84
CA LEU A 305 40.74 3.91 33.45
C LEU A 305 40.55 5.38 33.12
N LYS A 306 41.19 5.84 32.04
CA LYS A 306 41.14 7.22 31.57
C LYS A 306 40.52 7.30 30.18
N ASP A 307 39.91 8.44 29.87
CA ASP A 307 39.46 8.74 28.50
C ASP A 307 40.62 9.25 27.60
N ALA A 308 40.30 9.58 26.37
CA ALA A 308 41.28 10.08 25.39
C ALA A 308 41.99 11.37 25.81
N ASP A 309 41.37 12.18 26.68
CA ASP A 309 41.90 13.43 27.20
C ASP A 309 42.73 13.23 28.49
N GLY A 310 42.88 11.97 28.94
CA GLY A 310 43.61 11.61 30.14
C GLY A 310 42.85 11.82 31.45
N LYS A 311 41.54 12.12 31.37
CA LYS A 311 40.69 12.26 32.56
C LYS A 311 40.36 10.88 33.13
N VAL A 312 40.54 10.71 34.43
CA VAL A 312 40.19 9.48 35.14
C VAL A 312 38.66 9.33 35.16
N LEU A 313 38.18 8.26 34.56
CA LEU A 313 36.77 7.87 34.55
C LEU A 313 36.43 6.95 35.72
N GLN A 314 37.31 5.97 35.98
CA GLN A 314 37.11 4.97 37.04
C GLN A 314 38.45 4.60 37.70
N THR A 315 38.35 4.14 38.93
CA THR A 315 39.47 3.52 39.64
C THR A 315 39.02 2.14 40.14
N ALA A 316 39.84 1.12 39.88
CA ALA A 316 39.59 -0.25 40.28
C ALA A 316 40.81 -0.78 41.08
N LYS A 317 40.58 -1.81 41.90
CA LYS A 317 41.63 -2.53 42.62
C LYS A 317 41.72 -3.96 42.11
N ASN A 318 42.90 -4.57 42.29
CA ASN A 318 43.08 -5.97 41.96
C ASN A 318 42.31 -6.90 42.91
N ALA A 319 41.76 -7.99 42.39
CA ALA A 319 41.35 -9.13 43.21
C ALA A 319 42.57 -9.96 43.67
N ALA A 320 42.34 -10.90 44.56
CA ALA A 320 43.42 -11.78 45.08
C ALA A 320 44.05 -12.67 43.96
N ASP A 321 43.30 -12.99 42.91
CA ASP A 321 43.78 -13.75 41.75
C ASP A 321 44.49 -12.85 40.68
N GLY A 322 44.60 -11.55 40.95
CA GLY A 322 45.20 -10.57 40.07
C GLY A 322 44.22 -9.95 39.03
N THR A 323 42.95 -10.36 38.99
CA THR A 323 41.98 -9.73 38.08
C THR A 323 41.73 -8.29 38.47
N VAL A 324 41.70 -7.40 37.47
CA VAL A 324 41.32 -5.98 37.59
C VAL A 324 40.14 -5.73 36.67
N GLY A 325 38.96 -5.44 37.22
CA GLY A 325 37.73 -5.17 36.49
C GLY A 325 37.22 -3.77 36.75
N PHE A 326 36.87 -3.06 35.67
CA PHE A 326 36.16 -1.78 35.74
C PHE A 326 34.64 -2.00 35.58
N GLU A 327 33.84 -1.04 36.08
CA GLU A 327 32.41 -1.04 35.88
C GLU A 327 32.08 -0.91 34.39
N ALA A 328 30.90 -1.43 33.98
CA ALA A 328 30.45 -1.37 32.62
C ALA A 328 30.32 0.07 32.11
N ILE A 329 30.77 0.30 30.89
CA ILE A 329 30.58 1.56 30.16
C ILE A 329 29.46 1.30 29.12
N SER A 330 28.43 2.15 29.16
CA SER A 330 27.31 2.09 28.22
C SER A 330 27.56 2.99 27.03
N TYR A 331 27.18 2.49 25.82
CA TYR A 331 27.27 3.19 24.53
C TYR A 331 25.92 3.22 23.88
N ASP A 332 25.44 4.41 23.51
CA ASP A 332 24.17 4.68 22.87
C ASP A 332 24.30 5.10 21.40
N LYS A 333 25.55 5.19 20.90
CA LYS A 333 25.84 5.61 19.52
C LYS A 333 27.00 4.80 18.94
N PRO A 334 26.98 4.53 17.63
CA PRO A 334 28.14 4.03 16.90
C PRO A 334 29.31 5.00 17.00
N GLY A 335 30.52 4.47 17.07
CA GLY A 335 31.72 5.29 17.16
C GLY A 335 32.95 4.50 17.60
N THR A 336 34.11 5.17 17.64
CA THR A 336 35.36 4.64 18.14
C THR A 336 35.75 5.44 19.38
N TYR A 337 35.87 4.77 20.51
CA TYR A 337 36.15 5.34 21.82
C TYR A 337 37.50 4.86 22.28
N ALA A 338 38.37 5.80 22.65
CA ALA A 338 39.72 5.51 23.08
C ALA A 338 39.86 5.70 24.60
N TYR A 339 40.49 4.75 25.22
CA TYR A 339 40.76 4.72 26.66
C TYR A 339 42.24 4.35 26.91
N SER A 340 42.71 4.59 28.13
CA SER A 340 43.94 4.01 28.62
C SER A 340 43.79 3.46 30.04
N ILE A 341 44.56 2.41 30.35
CA ILE A 341 44.63 1.79 31.68
C ILE A 341 46.05 1.96 32.16
N SER A 342 46.22 2.49 33.39
CA SER A 342 47.51 2.63 34.06
C SER A 342 47.40 2.22 35.52
N GLU A 343 48.49 1.71 36.11
CA GLU A 343 48.60 1.46 37.52
C GLU A 343 48.92 2.77 38.29
N VAL A 344 48.43 2.88 39.50
CA VAL A 344 48.73 4.00 40.38
C VAL A 344 49.89 3.62 41.26
N ASP A 345 51.02 4.36 41.18
CA ASP A 345 52.14 4.26 42.13
C ASP A 345 51.79 5.02 43.44
N ASP A 346 51.42 4.26 44.48
CA ASP A 346 51.07 4.77 45.80
C ASP A 346 52.24 4.72 46.76
N GLY A 347 53.44 4.39 46.28
CA GLY A 347 54.68 4.48 47.02
C GLY A 347 54.91 3.36 48.08
N GLN A 348 54.37 2.14 47.83
CA GLN A 348 54.62 1.01 48.77
C GLN A 348 56.09 0.66 48.84
N LYS A 349 56.58 0.47 50.06
CA LYS A 349 58.01 0.20 50.32
C LYS A 349 58.44 -1.12 49.70
N ASN A 350 59.58 -1.14 49.06
CA ASN A 350 60.18 -2.32 48.40
C ASN A 350 59.41 -2.85 47.18
N VAL A 351 58.45 -2.11 46.64
CA VAL A 351 57.75 -2.41 45.44
C VAL A 351 58.28 -1.56 44.29
N THR A 352 58.60 -2.20 43.16
CA THR A 352 58.86 -1.53 41.90
C THR A 352 57.56 -1.70 41.06
N TYR A 353 56.96 -0.54 40.71
CA TYR A 353 55.71 -0.48 39.99
C TYR A 353 55.91 -0.64 38.45
N ASP A 354 54.90 -1.16 37.79
CA ASP A 354 54.80 -1.14 36.33
C ASP A 354 54.29 0.25 35.90
N ALA A 355 55.14 1.01 35.21
CA ALA A 355 54.79 2.36 34.77
C ALA A 355 54.13 2.38 33.36
N ALA A 356 53.76 1.24 32.83
CA ALA A 356 53.12 1.16 31.53
C ALA A 356 51.72 1.79 31.51
N GLU A 357 51.37 2.47 30.43
CA GLU A 357 50.02 2.92 30.11
C GLU A 357 49.56 2.19 28.85
N HIS A 358 48.51 1.37 29.00
CA HIS A 358 47.98 0.53 27.93
C HIS A 358 46.78 1.17 27.30
N ARG A 359 46.79 1.30 25.96
CA ARG A 359 45.68 1.84 25.19
C ARG A 359 44.61 0.77 24.94
N VAL A 360 43.33 1.19 25.02
CA VAL A 360 42.18 0.38 24.76
C VAL A 360 41.28 1.13 23.80
N THR A 361 40.88 0.46 22.72
CA THR A 361 39.92 0.99 21.75
C THR A 361 38.64 0.17 21.80
N VAL A 362 37.52 0.84 21.98
CA VAL A 362 36.19 0.24 21.86
C VAL A 362 35.57 0.77 20.60
N THR A 363 35.31 -0.12 19.63
CA THR A 363 34.60 0.20 18.41
C THR A 363 33.17 -0.30 18.52
N VAL A 364 32.21 0.63 18.43
CA VAL A 364 30.77 0.36 18.50
C VAL A 364 30.19 0.54 17.11
N THR A 365 29.51 -0.47 16.60
CA THR A 365 28.83 -0.48 15.30
C THR A 365 27.36 -0.80 15.48
N ASP A 366 26.52 -0.29 14.57
CA ASP A 366 25.13 -0.67 14.45
C ASP A 366 25.04 -1.95 13.60
N ASP A 367 24.33 -2.99 14.08
CA ASP A 367 24.13 -4.24 13.35
C ASP A 367 23.02 -4.15 12.28
N GLY A 368 22.35 -2.98 12.20
CA GLY A 368 21.19 -2.76 11.32
C GLY A 368 19.92 -3.48 11.75
N ALA A 369 19.98 -4.27 12.82
CA ALA A 369 18.86 -5.03 13.38
C ALA A 369 18.34 -4.45 14.70
N GLY A 370 18.75 -3.24 15.03
CA GLY A 370 18.31 -2.51 16.22
C GLY A 370 19.21 -2.66 17.44
N HIS A 371 20.45 -3.12 17.29
CA HIS A 371 21.39 -3.28 18.38
C HIS A 371 22.75 -2.66 18.05
N LEU A 372 23.39 -2.12 19.06
CA LEU A 372 24.80 -1.76 19.00
C LEU A 372 25.66 -2.94 19.41
N VAL A 373 26.71 -3.19 18.64
CA VAL A 373 27.72 -4.24 18.90
C VAL A 373 29.05 -3.58 19.16
N ALA A 374 29.67 -3.91 20.31
CA ALA A 374 30.95 -3.36 20.70
C ALA A 374 32.08 -4.39 20.56
N THR A 375 33.21 -3.96 20.00
CA THR A 375 34.46 -4.74 19.91
C THR A 375 35.54 -4.01 20.66
N VAL A 376 36.27 -4.73 21.55
CA VAL A 376 37.39 -4.20 22.34
C VAL A 376 38.71 -4.65 21.72
N THR A 377 39.62 -3.70 21.54
CA THR A 377 41.01 -3.96 21.10
C THR A 377 41.97 -3.32 22.04
N TYR A 378 42.93 -4.08 22.55
CA TYR A 378 44.05 -3.62 23.35
C TYR A 378 45.29 -3.48 22.46
N ASP A 379 46.22 -2.59 22.82
CA ASP A 379 47.47 -2.34 22.08
C ASP A 379 48.40 -3.55 22.03
N GLY A 380 48.25 -4.53 22.94
CA GLY A 380 48.96 -5.81 22.97
C GLY A 380 48.15 -7.01 22.48
N ALA A 381 47.01 -6.80 21.80
CA ALA A 381 46.07 -7.83 21.31
C ALA A 381 45.34 -8.64 22.40
N VAL A 382 45.71 -8.53 23.63
CA VAL A 382 45.08 -9.15 24.82
C VAL A 382 44.99 -8.11 25.95
N ALA A 383 44.13 -8.39 26.94
CA ALA A 383 44.03 -7.53 28.11
C ALA A 383 45.40 -7.32 28.78
N PRO A 384 45.75 -6.11 29.21
CA PRO A 384 47.07 -5.77 29.75
C PRO A 384 47.38 -6.49 31.05
N VAL A 385 48.67 -6.79 31.24
CA VAL A 385 49.18 -7.43 32.46
C VAL A 385 50.22 -6.50 33.11
N PHE A 386 49.89 -5.94 34.26
CA PHE A 386 50.79 -5.11 35.03
C PHE A 386 51.65 -5.96 35.96
N LYS A 387 52.97 -5.81 35.91
CA LYS A 387 53.95 -6.62 36.65
C LYS A 387 54.73 -5.80 37.61
N ASN A 388 54.52 -6.01 38.91
CA ASN A 388 55.35 -5.40 39.97
C ASN A 388 56.31 -6.42 40.55
N THR A 389 57.37 -5.91 41.12
CA THR A 389 58.38 -6.71 41.82
C THR A 389 58.49 -6.20 43.24
N TYR A 390 58.32 -7.10 44.22
CA TYR A 390 58.66 -6.85 45.61
C TYR A 390 60.07 -7.37 45.90
N THR A 391 60.93 -6.47 46.43
CA THR A 391 62.32 -6.85 46.85
C THR A 391 62.40 -6.75 48.39
N PRO A 392 62.53 -7.88 49.08
CA PRO A 392 62.63 -7.87 50.52
C PRO A 392 63.84 -7.02 51.00
N PRO A 393 63.79 -6.31 52.14
CA PRO A 393 64.94 -5.61 52.72
C PRO A 393 66.07 -6.59 52.93
N THR A 394 67.27 -6.29 52.45
CA THR A 394 68.45 -7.07 52.78
C THR A 394 68.74 -6.85 54.23
N THR A 395 68.52 -7.88 55.04
CA THR A 395 69.07 -7.84 56.41
C THR A 395 70.60 -7.73 56.33
N PRO A 396 71.20 -6.78 56.98
CA PRO A 396 72.69 -6.76 57.07
C PRO A 396 73.15 -8.09 57.61
N PRO A 397 74.36 -8.63 57.19
CA PRO A 397 74.88 -9.87 57.73
C PRO A 397 75.05 -9.69 59.23
N THR A 398 74.45 -10.51 60.06
CA THR A 398 74.74 -10.62 61.47
C THR A 398 76.18 -11.03 61.59
N GLU A 399 77.05 -10.16 62.18
CA GLU A 399 78.44 -10.53 62.54
C GLU A 399 78.45 -11.83 63.33
N PRO A 400 79.41 -12.74 63.02
CA PRO A 400 79.52 -13.99 63.78
C PRO A 400 79.85 -13.71 65.25
N PRO A 401 79.28 -14.44 66.22
CA PRO A 401 79.63 -14.25 67.62
C PRO A 401 81.05 -14.68 67.86
N THR A 402 81.90 -13.76 68.38
CA THR A 402 83.24 -14.00 68.90
C THR A 402 83.16 -14.89 70.16
N ASN A 403 83.60 -16.08 70.02
CA ASN A 403 83.85 -17.01 71.16
C ASN A 403 85.11 -16.64 71.97
N PRO A 404 85.10 -16.84 73.23
CA PRO A 404 86.33 -17.26 73.94
C PRO A 404 86.16 -18.62 74.57
N PRO A 405 87.30 -19.34 74.83
CA PRO A 405 87.35 -20.79 74.82
C PRO A 405 87.32 -21.45 76.21
N SER A 406 87.18 -22.78 76.17
CA SER A 406 87.66 -23.73 77.17
C SER A 406 86.61 -24.44 78.04
N LYS A 407 86.49 -25.68 78.03
CA LYS A 407 87.20 -26.85 78.53
C LYS A 407 86.28 -28.10 78.48
N SER A 408 86.82 -29.12 77.91
CA SER A 408 86.37 -30.50 78.08
C SER A 408 86.57 -31.00 79.54
N PRO A 409 86.07 -32.14 80.05
CA PRO A 409 86.14 -33.44 79.42
C PRO A 409 84.88 -34.40 79.58
N VAL A 410 84.74 -35.28 78.71
CA VAL A 410 84.33 -36.70 78.61
C VAL A 410 84.19 -37.51 79.89
N PRO A 411 83.52 -38.74 80.04
CA PRO A 411 82.89 -39.58 79.09
C PRO A 411 81.60 -40.41 79.60
N LYS A 412 81.11 -41.25 78.68
CA LYS A 412 80.47 -42.60 78.86
C LYS A 412 78.98 -42.73 78.92
N GLU A 413 78.47 -43.45 77.96
CA GLU A 413 77.90 -44.80 77.80
C GLU A 413 76.45 -44.81 78.15
N GLU A 414 75.53 -45.48 77.50
CA GLU A 414 75.46 -46.68 76.68
C GLU A 414 74.09 -46.77 75.97
N LYS A 415 74.10 -47.47 74.88
CA LYS A 415 72.94 -48.04 74.14
C LYS A 415 72.16 -49.04 75.05
N PRO A 416 71.02 -49.70 74.60
CA PRO A 416 70.37 -49.76 73.27
C PRO A 416 68.84 -49.83 73.34
N GLY A 417 68.19 -49.94 72.20
CA GLY A 417 66.89 -50.54 72.08
C GLY A 417 66.03 -50.14 70.92
N LEU A 418 66.18 -50.79 69.78
CA LEU A 418 65.16 -50.95 68.74
C LEU A 418 64.12 -52.05 69.21
N PRO A 419 62.99 -52.27 68.68
CA PRO A 419 62.74 -52.32 67.21
C PRO A 419 61.29 -51.91 66.73
N TYR A 420 61.19 -51.74 65.48
CA TYR A 420 60.24 -52.24 64.42
C TYR A 420 58.76 -52.10 64.63
N THR A 421 58.05 -51.62 63.68
CA THR A 421 57.54 -52.13 62.39
C THR A 421 56.59 -51.15 61.83
N GLY A 422 56.66 -50.82 60.62
CA GLY A 422 56.01 -51.31 59.40
C GLY A 422 54.75 -50.49 59.12
N ASP A 423 54.35 -50.12 58.05
CA ASP A 423 54.53 -50.52 56.67
C ASP A 423 53.75 -49.61 55.77
N THR A 424 54.26 -49.40 54.61
CA THR A 424 53.59 -49.12 53.28
C THR A 424 52.40 -48.18 53.23
N SER A 425 52.32 -47.20 52.37
CA SER A 425 52.43 -47.31 50.90
C SER A 425 52.20 -45.97 50.21
N LEU A 426 53.08 -45.70 49.28
CA LEU A 426 52.84 -45.18 47.94
C LEU A 426 52.03 -43.89 47.67
N SER A 427 52.78 -42.98 47.15
CA SER A 427 52.47 -41.95 46.13
C SER A 427 51.34 -42.30 45.15
N PRO A 428 50.85 -41.38 44.29
CA PRO A 428 51.64 -40.42 43.53
C PRO A 428 50.98 -39.02 43.25
N MET A 429 51.83 -38.14 42.82
CA MET A 429 51.64 -37.01 41.87
C MET A 429 50.27 -36.75 41.30
N ALA A 430 49.81 -35.51 41.38
CA ALA A 430 49.05 -34.92 40.29
C ALA A 430 49.40 -33.40 40.20
N LEU A 431 49.98 -33.06 39.08
CA LEU A 431 50.13 -31.73 38.52
C LEU A 431 48.77 -31.00 38.47
N GLY A 432 48.66 -29.89 39.14
CA GLY A 432 47.50 -29.03 39.00
C GLY A 432 47.72 -27.97 37.90
N GLY A 433 46.99 -28.14 36.82
CA GLY A 433 47.03 -27.21 35.68
C GLY A 433 46.30 -25.91 35.95
N ILE A 434 46.84 -24.87 35.40
CA ILE A 434 46.29 -23.51 35.30
C ILE A 434 45.06 -23.55 34.39
N ALA A 435 43.89 -23.25 34.92
CA ALA A 435 42.68 -23.02 34.10
C ALA A 435 42.57 -21.53 33.78
N GLY A 436 42.97 -21.16 32.55
CA GLY A 436 42.62 -19.89 31.96
C GLY A 436 41.14 -19.84 31.62
N GLY A 437 40.43 -18.89 32.17
CA GLY A 437 39.02 -18.63 31.85
C GLY A 437 38.88 -18.08 30.44
N ALA A 438 38.45 -18.92 29.51
CA ALA A 438 38.04 -18.48 28.19
C ALA A 438 36.59 -18.01 28.28
N VAL A 439 36.36 -16.76 27.91
CA VAL A 439 35.00 -16.22 27.65
C VAL A 439 34.47 -16.86 26.38
N VAL A 440 33.47 -17.68 26.51
CA VAL A 440 32.75 -18.31 25.37
C VAL A 440 31.77 -17.30 24.79
N LEU A 441 32.04 -16.84 23.56
CA LEU A 441 31.05 -16.20 22.70
C LEU A 441 30.06 -17.27 22.20
N ILE A 442 28.82 -17.21 22.67
CA ILE A 442 27.72 -18.01 22.10
C ILE A 442 27.15 -17.24 20.91
N ALA A 443 27.57 -17.62 19.72
CA ALA A 443 26.86 -17.25 18.49
C ALA A 443 25.66 -18.22 18.31
N ALA A 444 24.47 -17.72 18.50
CA ALA A 444 23.26 -18.45 18.18
C ALA A 444 23.06 -18.45 16.66
N GLY A 445 23.50 -19.52 16.01
CA GLY A 445 23.18 -19.81 14.61
C GLY A 445 21.76 -20.34 14.49
N VAL A 446 20.87 -19.58 13.88
CA VAL A 446 19.55 -20.05 13.49
C VAL A 446 19.67 -20.83 12.19
N ILE A 447 19.45 -22.14 12.26
CA ILE A 447 19.32 -23.02 11.10
C ILE A 447 17.92 -22.86 10.51
N LEU A 448 17.82 -22.21 9.37
CA LEU A 448 16.61 -22.19 8.55
C LEU A 448 16.42 -23.56 7.89
N ARG A 449 15.47 -24.33 8.40
CA ARG A 449 14.93 -25.52 7.72
C ARG A 449 13.89 -25.08 6.67
N ARG A 450 14.28 -25.11 5.39
CA ARG A 450 13.35 -25.14 4.26
C ARG A 450 12.44 -26.34 4.38
N ARG A 451 11.15 -26.14 4.36
CA ARG A 451 10.14 -27.14 4.08
C ARG A 451 9.36 -26.74 2.83
N ASN A 452 9.58 -27.49 1.77
CA ASN A 452 8.74 -27.50 0.58
C ASN A 452 7.34 -28.04 0.96
N ARG A 453 6.34 -27.29 0.62
CA ARG A 453 5.13 -27.77 -0.09
C ARG A 453 4.36 -26.57 -0.60
#